data_23082987a90a95cd44e9331c70cc3ccd
#
_entry.id   23082987a90a95cd44e9331c70cc3ccd
#
_cell.length_a   1.000
_cell.length_b   1.000
_cell.length_c   1.000
_cell.angle_alpha   90.00
_cell.angle_beta   90.00
_cell.angle_gamma   90.00
#
_symmetry.space_group_name_H-M   'P 1'
#
loop_
_entity.id
_entity.type
_entity.pdbx_description
1 polymer ?
#
loop_
_entity_poly.entity_id
_entity_poly.type
_entity_poly.pdbx_seq_one_letter_code
_entity_poly.pdbx_strand_id
1 'polypeptide(L)'
;MKDFESFRTDFRKRARRAMFVRIGLFAVLIAAGVGLLAFLSFTNEQTQRHTVQSIDKVENTHGSSDGFSTEVYYIVTTDKGIYRIEMSGFSAHPECAAVKKDSTYVLTTRGYNFPFLGMYSAIIHYQSVKD
;
A
#
# COMPACT_ATOMS: atom_id res chain seq x y z
N MET A 1 45.51 -11.68 -36.10
CA MET A 1 44.19 -12.32 -35.94
C MET A 1 43.88 -12.71 -34.50
N LYS A 2 44.87 -13.16 -33.73
CA LYS A 2 44.64 -13.50 -32.33
C LYS A 2 44.22 -12.29 -31.47
N ASP A 3 44.72 -11.09 -31.76
CA ASP A 3 44.39 -9.88 -31.03
C ASP A 3 42.94 -9.43 -31.25
N PHE A 4 42.38 -9.72 -32.40
CA PHE A 4 41.01 -9.35 -32.72
C PHE A 4 39.99 -10.23 -31.99
N GLU A 5 40.29 -11.52 -31.85
CA GLU A 5 39.44 -12.44 -31.09
C GLU A 5 39.49 -12.15 -29.59
N SER A 6 40.64 -11.83 -29.02
CA SER A 6 40.75 -11.46 -27.61
C SER A 6 40.04 -10.14 -27.32
N PHE A 7 40.08 -9.20 -28.24
CA PHE A 7 39.36 -7.94 -28.16
C PHE A 7 37.85 -8.17 -28.11
N ARG A 8 37.31 -9.04 -28.98
CA ARG A 8 35.90 -9.40 -28.96
C ARG A 8 35.46 -10.06 -27.65
N THR A 9 36.28 -10.95 -27.13
CA THR A 9 36.01 -11.65 -25.91
C THR A 9 35.98 -10.68 -24.71
N ASP A 10 36.95 -9.79 -24.66
CA ASP A 10 37.02 -8.77 -23.60
C ASP A 10 35.86 -7.80 -23.67
N PHE A 11 35.47 -7.40 -24.87
CA PHE A 11 34.31 -6.52 -25.07
C PHE A 11 33.02 -7.17 -24.57
N ARG A 12 32.81 -8.44 -24.87
CA ARG A 12 31.64 -9.20 -24.41
C ARG A 12 31.62 -9.32 -22.88
N LYS A 13 32.76 -9.58 -22.28
CA LYS A 13 32.86 -9.66 -20.81
C LYS A 13 32.53 -8.32 -20.17
N ARG A 14 33.03 -7.23 -20.69
CA ARG A 14 32.73 -5.88 -20.21
C ARG A 14 31.24 -5.55 -20.34
N ALA A 15 30.65 -5.89 -21.49
CA ALA A 15 29.23 -5.66 -21.73
C ALA A 15 28.37 -6.45 -20.77
N ARG A 16 28.71 -7.71 -20.48
CA ARG A 16 28.00 -8.54 -19.50
C ARG A 16 28.09 -7.95 -18.10
N ARG A 17 29.29 -7.53 -17.67
CA ARG A 17 29.47 -6.90 -16.35
C ARG A 17 28.64 -5.63 -16.22
N ALA A 18 28.65 -4.78 -17.24
CA ALA A 18 27.85 -3.56 -17.25
C ALA A 18 26.36 -3.86 -17.17
N MET A 19 25.89 -4.91 -17.87
CA MET A 19 24.50 -5.33 -17.83
C MET A 19 24.12 -5.87 -16.46
N PHE A 20 24.94 -6.71 -15.85
CA PHE A 20 24.69 -7.22 -14.51
C PHE A 20 24.68 -6.13 -13.45
N VAL A 21 25.57 -5.15 -13.56
CA VAL A 21 25.60 -4.01 -12.63
C VAL A 21 24.32 -3.18 -12.78
N ARG A 22 23.85 -2.93 -14.00
CA ARG A 22 22.61 -2.19 -14.23
C ARG A 22 21.40 -2.93 -13.70
N ILE A 23 21.30 -4.22 -13.94
CA ILE A 23 20.20 -5.06 -13.44
C ILE A 23 20.23 -5.10 -11.92
N GLY A 24 21.40 -5.28 -11.32
CA GLY A 24 21.56 -5.28 -9.86
C GLY A 24 21.18 -3.95 -9.25
N LEU A 25 21.61 -2.84 -9.83
CA LEU A 25 21.25 -1.51 -9.35
C LEU A 25 19.75 -1.27 -9.47
N PHE A 26 19.14 -1.65 -10.56
CA PHE A 26 17.69 -1.52 -10.77
C PHE A 26 16.90 -2.36 -9.76
N ALA A 27 17.35 -3.60 -9.53
CA ALA A 27 16.73 -4.48 -8.53
C ALA A 27 16.82 -3.90 -7.12
N VAL A 28 17.97 -3.31 -6.74
CA VAL A 28 18.15 -2.65 -5.45
C VAL A 28 17.21 -1.45 -5.31
N LEU A 29 17.07 -0.65 -6.35
CA LEU A 29 16.16 0.50 -6.35
C LEU A 29 14.70 0.07 -6.18
N ILE A 30 14.27 -0.99 -6.86
CA ILE A 30 12.91 -1.54 -6.72
C ILE A 30 12.72 -2.07 -5.30
N ALA A 31 13.67 -2.84 -4.78
CA ALA A 31 13.57 -3.39 -3.43
C ALA A 31 13.52 -2.28 -2.37
N ALA A 32 14.33 -1.23 -2.53
CA ALA A 32 14.33 -0.08 -1.64
C ALA A 32 12.98 0.65 -1.70
N GLY A 33 12.42 0.83 -2.90
CA GLY A 33 11.11 1.47 -3.08
C GLY A 33 9.99 0.68 -2.44
N VAL A 34 9.95 -0.64 -2.66
CA VAL A 34 8.95 -1.52 -2.05
C VAL A 34 9.09 -1.54 -0.54
N GLY A 35 10.33 -1.64 -0.03
CA GLY A 35 10.60 -1.60 1.41
C GLY A 35 10.16 -0.28 2.04
N LEU A 36 10.41 0.83 1.37
CA LEU A 36 9.99 2.15 1.85
C LEU A 36 8.46 2.27 1.89
N LEU A 37 7.77 1.82 0.85
CA LEU A 37 6.31 1.83 0.82
C LEU A 37 5.72 0.95 1.92
N ALA A 38 6.28 -0.24 2.13
CA ALA A 38 5.85 -1.12 3.21
C ALA A 38 6.10 -0.48 4.58
N PHE A 39 7.27 0.14 4.77
CA PHE A 39 7.60 0.84 6.00
C PHE A 39 6.62 1.98 6.26
N LEU A 40 6.32 2.79 5.25
CA LEU A 40 5.37 3.91 5.38
C LEU A 40 3.96 3.40 5.67
N SER A 41 3.57 2.24 5.14
CA SER A 41 2.24 1.67 5.36
C SER A 41 2.07 1.11 6.77
N PHE A 42 3.15 0.63 7.40
CA PHE A 42 3.09 0.05 8.74
C PHE A 42 3.60 1.00 9.83
N THR A 43 4.00 2.20 9.47
CA THR A 43 4.43 3.24 10.42
C THR A 43 3.41 4.39 10.41
N ASN A 44 3.73 5.48 11.07
CA ASN A 44 2.85 6.66 11.14
C ASN A 44 1.50 6.35 11.78
N GLU A 45 1.53 5.60 12.87
CA GLU A 45 0.32 5.34 13.64
C GLU A 45 -0.10 6.59 14.40
N GLN A 46 -1.34 7.03 14.19
CA GLN A 46 -1.89 8.23 14.80
C GLN A 46 -3.23 7.92 15.44
N THR A 47 -3.45 8.47 16.62
CA THR A 47 -4.72 8.34 17.33
C THR A 47 -5.31 9.73 17.51
N GLN A 48 -6.48 9.96 16.92
CA GLN A 48 -7.15 11.26 16.94
C GLN A 48 -8.65 11.08 17.00
N ARG A 49 -9.34 12.13 17.45
CA ARG A 49 -10.79 12.18 17.44
C ARG A 49 -11.27 12.59 16.04
N HIS A 50 -12.14 11.78 15.46
CA HIS A 50 -12.74 12.00 14.15
C HIS A 50 -14.25 11.94 14.22
N THR A 51 -14.91 12.83 13.47
CA THR A 51 -16.35 12.74 13.23
C THR A 51 -16.56 12.12 11.86
N VAL A 52 -17.27 11.01 11.81
CA VAL A 52 -17.53 10.27 10.58
C VAL A 52 -18.63 10.98 9.78
N GLN A 53 -18.30 11.42 8.58
CA GLN A 53 -19.23 12.14 7.70
C GLN A 53 -19.94 11.19 6.73
N SER A 54 -19.23 10.20 6.22
CA SER A 54 -19.80 9.20 5.33
C SER A 54 -19.01 7.90 5.37
N ILE A 55 -19.69 6.81 5.03
CA ILE A 55 -19.07 5.49 4.91
C ILE A 55 -19.57 4.88 3.61
N ASP A 56 -18.63 4.54 2.72
CA ASP A 56 -18.92 3.94 1.43
C ASP A 56 -18.30 2.56 1.34
N LYS A 57 -19.12 1.57 0.99
CA LYS A 57 -18.65 0.22 0.75
C LYS A 57 -18.19 0.10 -0.70
N VAL A 58 -16.97 -0.37 -0.89
CA VAL A 58 -16.41 -0.60 -2.23
C VAL A 58 -16.21 -2.10 -2.42
N GLU A 59 -16.78 -2.62 -3.48
CA GLU A 59 -16.63 -4.02 -3.87
C GLU A 59 -15.98 -4.10 -5.25
N ASN A 60 -14.83 -4.75 -5.32
CA ASN A 60 -14.14 -5.01 -6.57
C ASN A 60 -14.19 -6.51 -6.84
N THR A 61 -14.86 -6.89 -7.92
CA THR A 61 -14.93 -8.28 -8.35
C THR A 61 -13.98 -8.47 -9.52
N HIS A 62 -13.02 -9.38 -9.35
CA HIS A 62 -12.10 -9.76 -10.42
C HIS A 62 -12.47 -11.14 -10.93
N GLY A 63 -12.86 -11.21 -12.20
CA GLY A 63 -13.10 -12.46 -12.88
C GLY A 63 -11.82 -12.99 -13.50
N SER A 64 -11.52 -14.27 -13.27
CA SER A 64 -10.44 -14.98 -13.94
C SER A 64 -10.98 -16.32 -14.45
N SER A 65 -10.18 -17.00 -15.29
CA SER A 65 -10.55 -18.32 -15.78
C SER A 65 -10.74 -19.37 -14.66
N ASP A 66 -10.16 -19.11 -13.50
CA ASP A 66 -10.21 -20.00 -12.34
C ASP A 66 -11.29 -19.63 -11.32
N GLY A 67 -12.08 -18.59 -11.59
CA GLY A 67 -13.18 -18.16 -10.72
C GLY A 67 -13.21 -16.66 -10.51
N PHE A 68 -14.07 -16.24 -9.59
CA PHE A 68 -14.23 -14.84 -9.22
C PHE A 68 -13.64 -14.60 -7.83
N SER A 69 -12.85 -13.52 -7.69
CA SER A 69 -12.45 -13.04 -6.38
C SER A 69 -13.06 -11.66 -6.17
N THR A 70 -13.62 -11.44 -4.98
CA THR A 70 -14.23 -10.16 -4.61
C THR A 70 -13.43 -9.55 -3.48
N GLU A 71 -12.93 -8.35 -3.70
CA GLU A 71 -12.30 -7.53 -2.68
C GLU A 71 -13.31 -6.53 -2.14
N VAL A 72 -13.48 -6.50 -0.83
CA VAL A 72 -14.41 -5.58 -0.16
C VAL A 72 -13.62 -4.73 0.83
N TYR A 73 -13.84 -3.42 0.76
CA TYR A 73 -13.30 -2.49 1.75
C TYR A 73 -14.27 -1.31 1.91
N TYR A 74 -14.10 -0.58 3.00
CA TYR A 74 -14.88 0.62 3.27
C TYR A 74 -14.02 1.85 3.17
N ILE A 75 -14.57 2.90 2.59
CA ILE A 75 -13.97 4.24 2.59
C ILE A 75 -14.75 5.07 3.59
N VAL A 76 -14.05 5.59 4.59
CA VAL A 76 -14.63 6.41 5.65
C VAL A 76 -14.14 7.84 5.46
N THR A 77 -15.07 8.75 5.24
CA THR A 77 -14.77 10.18 5.15
C THR A 77 -15.04 10.81 6.51
N THR A 78 -14.04 11.46 7.05
CA THR A 78 -14.13 12.15 8.34
C THR A 78 -13.84 13.64 8.18
N ASP A 79 -14.03 14.40 9.26
CA ASP A 79 -13.68 15.81 9.31
C ASP A 79 -12.17 16.07 9.12
N LYS A 80 -11.33 15.05 9.29
CA LYS A 80 -9.87 15.15 9.18
C LYS A 80 -9.30 14.51 7.93
N GLY A 81 -10.09 13.81 7.14
CA GLY A 81 -9.63 13.20 5.92
C GLY A 81 -10.39 11.94 5.55
N ILE A 82 -9.84 11.24 4.60
CA ILE A 82 -10.42 10.01 4.05
C ILE A 82 -9.54 8.83 4.48
N TYR A 83 -10.16 7.77 4.98
CA TYR A 83 -9.49 6.60 5.50
C TYR A 83 -10.11 5.34 4.92
N ARG A 84 -9.38 4.24 5.01
CA ARG A 84 -9.81 2.96 4.46
C ARG A 84 -9.89 1.92 5.58
N ILE A 85 -10.92 1.08 5.54
CA ILE A 85 -11.05 -0.08 6.42
C ILE A 85 -10.89 -1.33 5.57
N GLU A 86 -9.83 -2.08 5.83
CA GLU A 86 -9.59 -3.36 5.16
C GLU A 86 -10.43 -4.45 5.82
N MET A 87 -11.18 -5.17 5.01
CA MET A 87 -12.08 -6.24 5.47
C MET A 87 -11.47 -7.63 5.35
N SER A 88 -10.43 -7.77 4.55
CA SER A 88 -9.76 -9.06 4.34
C SER A 88 -8.28 -8.84 4.11
N GLY A 89 -7.46 -9.85 4.40
CA GLY A 89 -6.02 -9.80 4.19
C GLY A 89 -5.23 -9.64 5.49
N PHE A 90 -3.95 -9.40 5.32
CA PHE A 90 -2.97 -9.37 6.40
C PHE A 90 -3.18 -8.22 7.40
N SER A 91 -3.66 -7.09 6.91
CA SER A 91 -3.89 -5.88 7.71
C SER A 91 -5.36 -5.62 7.94
N ALA A 92 -6.20 -6.65 7.87
CA ALA A 92 -7.64 -6.50 8.01
C ALA A 92 -8.04 -6.20 9.44
N HIS A 93 -8.92 -5.20 9.57
CA HIS A 93 -9.55 -4.84 10.84
C HIS A 93 -11.05 -4.66 10.60
N PRO A 94 -11.77 -5.76 10.31
CA PRO A 94 -13.19 -5.69 9.94
C PRO A 94 -14.08 -5.16 11.08
N GLU A 95 -13.63 -5.25 12.32
CA GLU A 95 -14.33 -4.68 13.47
C GLU A 95 -14.51 -3.17 13.37
N CYS A 96 -13.62 -2.48 12.65
CA CYS A 96 -13.72 -1.03 12.45
C CYS A 96 -14.90 -0.63 11.56
N ALA A 97 -15.50 -1.55 10.82
CA ALA A 97 -16.67 -1.29 9.99
C ALA A 97 -17.94 -1.03 10.83
N ALA A 98 -17.87 -1.22 12.14
CA ALA A 98 -18.97 -0.91 13.07
C ALA A 98 -19.16 0.58 13.30
N VAL A 99 -18.23 1.44 12.85
CA VAL A 99 -18.38 2.89 12.99
C VAL A 99 -19.59 3.38 12.17
N LYS A 100 -20.28 4.36 12.72
CA LYS A 100 -21.53 4.86 12.14
C LYS A 100 -21.36 6.29 11.66
N LYS A 101 -22.11 6.64 10.61
CA LYS A 101 -22.19 8.00 10.11
C LYS A 101 -22.71 8.95 11.19
N ASP A 102 -22.20 10.16 11.17
CA ASP A 102 -22.56 11.27 12.07
C ASP A 102 -22.23 10.99 13.54
N SER A 103 -21.31 10.09 13.78
CA SER A 103 -20.80 9.78 15.11
C SER A 103 -19.33 10.16 15.23
N THR A 104 -18.92 10.45 16.46
CA THR A 104 -17.53 10.79 16.77
C THR A 104 -16.83 9.61 17.43
N TYR A 105 -15.64 9.32 16.96
CA TYR A 105 -14.82 8.22 17.48
C TYR A 105 -13.39 8.69 17.67
N VAL A 106 -12.68 8.06 18.60
CA VAL A 106 -11.23 8.12 18.63
C VAL A 106 -10.73 7.00 17.72
N LEU A 107 -10.16 7.39 16.60
CA LEU A 107 -9.67 6.44 15.59
C LEU A 107 -8.17 6.37 15.63
N THR A 108 -7.66 5.16 15.64
CA THR A 108 -6.23 4.90 15.42
C THR A 108 -6.04 4.52 13.95
N THR A 109 -5.21 5.29 13.26
CA THR A 109 -4.93 5.10 11.84
C THR A 109 -3.45 4.79 11.64
N ARG A 110 -3.14 4.09 10.56
CA ARG A 110 -1.78 3.71 10.21
C ARG A 110 -1.53 3.95 8.72
N GLY A 111 -0.33 4.41 8.42
CA GLY A 111 0.09 4.68 7.05
C GLY A 111 -0.10 6.15 6.67
N TYR A 112 0.21 6.45 5.43
CA TYR A 112 0.13 7.80 4.86
C TYR A 112 -0.98 7.87 3.82
N ASN A 113 -1.56 9.06 3.70
CA ASN A 113 -2.64 9.33 2.79
C ASN A 113 -2.09 9.96 1.50
N PHE A 114 -2.20 9.24 0.38
CA PHE A 114 -1.82 9.73 -0.95
C PHE A 114 -3.00 9.51 -1.90
N PRO A 115 -4.01 10.39 -1.88
CA PRO A 115 -5.22 10.20 -2.70
C PRO A 115 -4.93 10.11 -4.20
N PHE A 116 -3.92 10.84 -4.67
CA PHE A 116 -3.53 10.83 -6.09
C PHE A 116 -2.97 9.47 -6.54
N LEU A 117 -2.52 8.63 -5.60
CA LEU A 117 -2.07 7.26 -5.87
C LEU A 117 -3.12 6.21 -5.48
N GLY A 118 -4.29 6.65 -5.02
CA GLY A 118 -5.31 5.76 -4.52
C GLY A 118 -4.96 5.09 -3.20
N MET A 119 -4.00 5.65 -2.46
CA MET A 119 -3.56 5.15 -1.16
C MET A 119 -4.18 5.96 -0.05
N TYR A 120 -4.79 5.26 0.89
CA TYR A 120 -5.41 5.88 2.07
C TYR A 120 -4.87 5.24 3.33
N SER A 121 -4.76 6.03 4.41
CA SER A 121 -4.43 5.50 5.73
C SER A 121 -5.50 4.50 6.18
N ALA A 122 -5.10 3.42 6.81
CA ALA A 122 -6.01 2.39 7.28
C ALA A 122 -6.44 2.67 8.73
N ILE A 123 -7.72 2.51 9.00
CA ILE A 123 -8.24 2.54 10.37
C ILE A 123 -8.00 1.16 10.97
N ILE A 124 -7.23 1.09 12.06
CA ILE A 124 -6.86 -0.16 12.71
C ILE A 124 -7.53 -0.35 14.05
N HIS A 125 -8.08 0.72 14.63
CA HIS A 125 -8.79 0.66 15.92
C HIS A 125 -9.74 1.83 16.03
N TYR A 126 -10.84 1.62 16.74
CA TYR A 126 -11.79 2.69 17.04
C TYR A 126 -12.29 2.58 18.45
N GLN A 127 -12.66 3.71 19.03
CA GLN A 127 -13.25 3.79 20.35
C GLN A 127 -14.37 4.84 20.32
N SER A 128 -15.55 4.47 20.80
CA SER A 128 -16.66 5.40 20.88
C SER A 128 -16.36 6.50 21.88
N VAL A 129 -16.72 7.73 21.52
CA VAL A 129 -16.66 8.87 22.43
C VAL A 129 -18.02 9.00 23.10
N LYS A 130 -18.04 8.83 24.39
CA LYS A 130 -19.22 9.09 25.18
C LYS A 130 -19.21 10.53 25.68
N ASP A 131 -20.22 11.26 25.29
CA ASP A 131 -20.43 12.62 25.77
C ASP A 131 -21.16 12.58 27.10
#